data_867b554bd59622abbbfd02d8f447fa1c
#
_entry.id   867b554bd59622abbbfd02d8f447fa1c
#
_cell.length_a   1.000
_cell.length_b   1.000
_cell.length_c   1.000
_cell.angle_alpha   90.00
_cell.angle_beta   90.00
_cell.angle_gamma   90.00
#
_symmetry.space_group_name_H-M   'P 1'
#
loop_
_entity.id
_entity.type
_entity.pdbx_description
1 polymer ?
#
loop_
_entity_poly.entity_id
_entity_poly.type
_entity_poly.pdbx_seq_one_letter_code
_entity_poly.pdbx_strand_id
1 'polypeptide(L)'
;MGVPTLEHFLLLLIMQRKENKFPPVKIAVLVDGGFFIKRFNHLYNKDKTMTGEQVADCLYNMAMNHVGNNNTLYRIFYYDCPPLNKKAHYLVSGKPIDYSRTPEFKFKTEMINALKKKRKVALRIGTLKDNHNWMMHSSTIKALITGKMKVEDLKDSDVFPDVKQKGIDMKIGVDIATLALKGFVDTIVLFSGDSDFVPAAKLARREGIDFVLDPMRANVEPQLFEHVDGIKSVTPSVLSRTGGRVPVSRIIGVSNNQ
;
A
#
# COMPACT_ATOMS: atom_id res chain seq x y z
N MET A 1 -15.35 46.73 40.23
CA MET A 1 -14.97 45.84 39.16
C MET A 1 -13.47 46.06 38.91
N GLY A 2 -12.63 45.12 39.35
CA GLY A 2 -11.17 45.29 39.23
C GLY A 2 -10.72 45.06 37.77
N VAL A 3 -9.88 45.96 37.31
CA VAL A 3 -9.22 45.82 35.99
C VAL A 3 -8.29 44.59 36.04
N PRO A 4 -8.36 43.65 35.06
CA PRO A 4 -7.49 42.49 35.08
C PRO A 4 -6.03 42.92 34.99
N THR A 5 -5.22 42.43 35.90
CA THR A 5 -3.78 42.72 35.93
C THR A 5 -3.07 42.17 34.70
N LEU A 6 -1.94 42.80 34.35
CA LEU A 6 -1.09 42.35 33.22
C LEU A 6 -0.74 40.85 33.30
N GLU A 7 -0.54 40.33 34.49
CA GLU A 7 -0.33 38.89 34.76
C GLU A 7 -1.51 38.03 34.37
N HIS A 8 -2.73 38.49 34.62
CA HIS A 8 -3.97 37.77 34.24
C HIS A 8 -4.09 37.70 32.69
N PHE A 9 -3.71 38.81 32.02
CA PHE A 9 -3.71 38.86 30.54
C PHE A 9 -2.61 38.00 29.95
N LEU A 10 -1.40 37.94 30.55
CA LEU A 10 -0.31 37.04 30.14
C LEU A 10 -0.68 35.57 30.38
N LEU A 11 -1.32 35.25 31.49
CA LEU A 11 -1.79 33.89 31.79
C LEU A 11 -2.86 33.44 30.77
N LEU A 12 -3.81 34.29 30.40
CA LEU A 12 -4.79 34.02 29.37
C LEU A 12 -4.14 33.82 27.99
N LEU A 13 -3.15 34.64 27.64
CA LEU A 13 -2.37 34.49 26.39
C LEU A 13 -1.54 33.21 26.37
N ILE A 14 -0.97 32.79 27.51
CA ILE A 14 -0.21 31.53 27.64
C ILE A 14 -1.17 30.34 27.59
N MET A 15 -2.34 30.44 28.20
CA MET A 15 -3.40 29.41 28.14
C MET A 15 -3.95 29.29 26.70
N GLN A 16 -4.22 30.40 26.01
CA GLN A 16 -4.61 30.40 24.61
C GLN A 16 -3.51 29.87 23.67
N ARG A 17 -2.22 30.13 23.95
CA ARG A 17 -1.10 29.50 23.22
C ARG A 17 -1.03 27.97 23.42
N LYS A 18 -1.44 27.44 24.58
CA LYS A 18 -1.52 25.98 24.80
C LYS A 18 -2.70 25.32 24.06
N GLU A 19 -3.72 26.09 23.69
CA GLU A 19 -4.86 25.60 22.90
C GLU A 19 -4.73 25.86 21.38
N ASN A 20 -3.69 26.54 20.90
CA ASN A 20 -3.38 26.61 19.47
C ASN A 20 -2.87 25.23 18.97
N LYS A 21 -3.72 24.23 19.05
CA LYS A 21 -3.63 23.06 18.19
C LYS A 21 -3.88 23.57 16.77
N PHE A 22 -2.87 23.45 15.91
CA PHE A 22 -3.09 23.64 14.47
C PHE A 22 -4.38 22.92 14.07
N PRO A 23 -5.19 23.50 13.16
CA PRO A 23 -6.39 22.84 12.71
C PRO A 23 -6.06 21.42 12.21
N PRO A 24 -6.94 20.44 12.46
CA PRO A 24 -6.66 19.06 12.07
C PRO A 24 -6.45 18.97 10.55
N VAL A 25 -5.27 18.48 10.16
CA VAL A 25 -4.88 18.27 8.77
C VAL A 25 -5.70 17.13 8.17
N LYS A 26 -6.21 17.33 6.96
CA LYS A 26 -7.00 16.34 6.23
C LYS A 26 -6.10 15.51 5.33
N ILE A 27 -6.02 14.22 5.56
CA ILE A 27 -5.07 13.29 4.93
C ILE A 27 -5.80 12.29 4.04
N ALA A 28 -5.35 12.17 2.79
CA ALA A 28 -5.66 11.04 1.91
C ALA A 28 -4.51 10.05 1.91
N VAL A 29 -4.84 8.75 1.96
CA VAL A 29 -3.85 7.68 1.86
C VAL A 29 -4.13 6.88 0.59
N LEU A 30 -3.17 6.84 -0.32
CA LEU A 30 -3.24 6.13 -1.59
C LEU A 30 -2.31 4.92 -1.52
N VAL A 31 -2.83 3.74 -1.87
CA VAL A 31 -2.10 2.49 -1.72
C VAL A 31 -2.06 1.75 -3.05
N ASP A 32 -0.89 1.67 -3.67
CA ASP A 32 -0.64 0.71 -4.73
C ASP A 32 -0.70 -0.71 -4.14
N GLY A 33 -1.76 -1.45 -4.48
CA GLY A 33 -2.02 -2.77 -3.90
C GLY A 33 -0.99 -3.82 -4.31
N GLY A 34 -0.50 -3.75 -5.54
CA GLY A 34 0.55 -4.64 -6.03
C GLY A 34 1.86 -4.45 -5.28
N PHE A 35 2.28 -3.20 -5.15
CA PHE A 35 3.45 -2.83 -4.36
C PHE A 35 3.26 -3.21 -2.89
N PHE A 36 2.13 -2.84 -2.29
CA PHE A 36 1.84 -3.12 -0.88
C PHE A 36 1.92 -4.62 -0.56
N ILE A 37 1.21 -5.47 -1.30
CA ILE A 37 1.19 -6.93 -1.06
C ILE A 37 2.59 -7.51 -1.18
N LYS A 38 3.33 -7.13 -2.22
CA LYS A 38 4.71 -7.59 -2.45
C LYS A 38 5.62 -7.23 -1.29
N ARG A 39 5.61 -5.96 -0.85
CA ARG A 39 6.43 -5.48 0.27
C ARG A 39 5.99 -6.03 1.61
N PHE A 40 4.68 -6.10 1.85
CA PHE A 40 4.12 -6.64 3.08
C PHE A 40 4.53 -8.10 3.27
N ASN A 41 4.39 -8.93 2.23
CA ASN A 41 4.82 -10.32 2.29
C ASN A 41 6.33 -10.46 2.53
N HIS A 42 7.14 -9.62 1.88
CA HIS A 42 8.60 -9.65 2.07
C HIS A 42 9.01 -9.28 3.51
N LEU A 43 8.35 -8.32 4.13
CA LEU A 43 8.74 -7.78 5.44
C LEU A 43 8.07 -8.51 6.61
N TYR A 44 6.79 -8.87 6.48
CA TYR A 44 5.95 -9.24 7.60
C TYR A 44 5.21 -10.56 7.45
N ASN A 45 5.16 -11.14 6.26
CA ASN A 45 4.40 -12.37 5.96
C ASN A 45 5.15 -13.27 4.98
N LYS A 46 6.43 -13.54 5.26
CA LYS A 46 7.32 -14.31 4.37
C LYS A 46 6.77 -15.70 4.05
N ASP A 47 6.19 -16.36 5.06
CA ASP A 47 5.62 -17.70 4.93
C ASP A 47 4.19 -17.70 4.38
N LYS A 48 3.64 -16.52 4.05
CA LYS A 48 2.29 -16.33 3.51
C LYS A 48 1.19 -17.02 4.34
N THR A 49 1.35 -17.00 5.67
CA THR A 49 0.41 -17.63 6.62
C THR A 49 -0.80 -16.76 6.96
N MET A 50 -0.69 -15.44 6.74
CA MET A 50 -1.77 -14.50 7.02
C MET A 50 -2.85 -14.59 5.95
N THR A 51 -4.12 -14.54 6.39
CA THR A 51 -5.27 -14.44 5.48
C THR A 51 -5.37 -13.07 4.82
N GLY A 52 -6.11 -12.97 3.71
CA GLY A 52 -6.38 -11.69 3.06
C GLY A 52 -7.05 -10.67 3.98
N GLU A 53 -7.93 -11.14 4.88
CA GLU A 53 -8.59 -10.29 5.88
C GLU A 53 -7.60 -9.70 6.89
N GLN A 54 -6.69 -10.52 7.42
CA GLN A 54 -5.65 -10.05 8.35
C GLN A 54 -4.73 -9.01 7.70
N VAL A 55 -4.35 -9.23 6.43
CA VAL A 55 -3.52 -8.26 5.69
C VAL A 55 -4.28 -6.96 5.43
N ALA A 56 -5.59 -7.03 5.14
CA ALA A 56 -6.44 -5.85 5.01
C ALA A 56 -6.55 -5.05 6.33
N ASP A 57 -6.59 -5.74 7.47
CA ASP A 57 -6.55 -5.10 8.80
C ASP A 57 -5.23 -4.40 9.05
N CYS A 58 -4.12 -5.04 8.71
CA CYS A 58 -2.78 -4.44 8.80
C CYS A 58 -2.68 -3.18 7.92
N LEU A 59 -3.11 -3.24 6.67
CA LEU A 59 -3.13 -2.10 5.76
C LEU A 59 -3.92 -0.93 6.33
N TYR A 60 -5.13 -1.20 6.83
CA TYR A 60 -5.98 -0.16 7.41
C TYR A 60 -5.30 0.49 8.62
N ASN A 61 -4.69 -0.30 9.51
CA ASN A 61 -3.97 0.21 10.67
C ASN A 61 -2.71 1.01 10.27
N MET A 62 -1.96 0.56 9.25
CA MET A 62 -0.82 1.31 8.71
C MET A 62 -1.27 2.66 8.17
N ALA A 63 -2.35 2.70 7.39
CA ALA A 63 -2.93 3.96 6.91
C ALA A 63 -3.34 4.88 8.06
N MET A 64 -3.97 4.34 9.10
CA MET A 64 -4.35 5.12 10.28
C MET A 64 -3.14 5.62 11.10
N ASN A 65 -2.00 4.89 11.09
CA ASN A 65 -0.77 5.35 11.72
C ASN A 65 -0.14 6.56 11.00
N HIS A 66 -0.39 6.73 9.71
CA HIS A 66 -0.04 7.96 8.99
C HIS A 66 -0.94 9.13 9.36
N VAL A 67 -2.21 8.88 9.56
CA VAL A 67 -3.17 9.93 9.96
C VAL A 67 -2.87 10.42 11.38
N GLY A 68 -2.57 9.51 12.31
CA GLY A 68 -2.35 9.86 13.72
C GLY A 68 -3.64 10.30 14.44
N ASN A 69 -3.49 10.79 15.67
CA ASN A 69 -4.63 11.08 16.54
C ASN A 69 -5.24 12.48 16.34
N ASN A 70 -4.45 13.43 15.83
CA ASN A 70 -4.85 14.85 15.75
C ASN A 70 -5.35 15.26 14.36
N ASN A 71 -5.22 14.39 13.37
CA ASN A 71 -5.59 14.67 11.99
C ASN A 71 -6.86 13.92 11.58
N THR A 72 -7.39 14.28 10.42
CA THR A 72 -8.62 13.70 9.89
C THR A 72 -8.32 12.86 8.64
N LEU A 73 -8.70 11.59 8.67
CA LEU A 73 -8.66 10.77 7.47
C LEU A 73 -9.73 11.29 6.49
N TYR A 74 -9.30 11.72 5.30
CA TYR A 74 -10.21 11.96 4.19
C TYR A 74 -10.72 10.64 3.65
N ARG A 75 -9.81 9.81 3.08
CA ARG A 75 -10.10 8.49 2.53
C ARG A 75 -8.82 7.67 2.32
N ILE A 76 -8.94 6.35 2.39
CA ILE A 76 -7.94 5.41 1.91
C ILE A 76 -8.38 4.95 0.53
N PHE A 77 -7.56 5.16 -0.49
CA PHE A 77 -7.75 4.66 -1.84
C PHE A 77 -6.86 3.45 -2.04
N TYR A 78 -7.45 2.32 -2.34
CA TYR A 78 -6.73 1.08 -2.60
C TYR A 78 -6.85 0.73 -4.09
N TYR A 79 -5.72 0.68 -4.78
CA TYR A 79 -5.64 0.45 -6.21
C TYR A 79 -5.10 -0.94 -6.48
N ASP A 80 -5.87 -1.78 -7.15
CA ASP A 80 -5.44 -3.12 -7.54
C ASP A 80 -6.30 -3.65 -8.68
N CYS A 81 -5.92 -4.79 -9.25
CA CYS A 81 -6.74 -5.53 -10.20
C CYS A 81 -7.44 -6.70 -9.50
N PRO A 82 -8.57 -7.18 -10.04
CA PRO A 82 -9.20 -8.39 -9.50
C PRO A 82 -8.23 -9.58 -9.57
N PRO A 83 -8.42 -10.64 -8.77
CA PRO A 83 -7.65 -11.86 -8.94
C PRO A 83 -7.95 -12.53 -10.28
N LEU A 84 -6.96 -13.25 -10.82
CA LEU A 84 -7.12 -13.96 -12.08
C LEU A 84 -8.19 -15.05 -11.95
N ASN A 85 -9.25 -14.92 -12.75
CA ASN A 85 -10.36 -15.87 -12.79
C ASN A 85 -10.47 -16.48 -14.19
N LYS A 86 -9.75 -17.56 -14.42
CA LYS A 86 -9.83 -18.31 -15.68
C LYS A 86 -9.50 -19.79 -15.47
N LYS A 87 -9.99 -20.62 -16.39
CA LYS A 87 -9.57 -22.01 -16.56
C LYS A 87 -8.56 -22.10 -17.70
N ALA A 88 -7.52 -22.86 -17.51
CA ALA A 88 -6.44 -23.04 -18.48
C ALA A 88 -5.82 -24.43 -18.33
N HIS A 89 -4.76 -24.71 -19.09
CA HIS A 89 -3.92 -25.87 -18.90
C HIS A 89 -2.50 -25.36 -18.65
N TYR A 90 -1.79 -26.02 -17.75
CA TYR A 90 -0.37 -25.73 -17.54
C TYR A 90 0.41 -25.94 -18.83
N LEU A 91 1.38 -25.09 -19.10
CA LEU A 91 2.16 -25.15 -20.34
C LEU A 91 3.04 -26.39 -20.42
N VAL A 92 3.65 -26.82 -19.30
CA VAL A 92 4.61 -27.91 -19.26
C VAL A 92 3.92 -29.26 -19.13
N SER A 93 3.07 -29.43 -18.14
CA SER A 93 2.41 -30.73 -17.86
C SER A 93 1.14 -30.96 -18.66
N GLY A 94 0.53 -29.93 -19.26
CA GLY A 94 -0.78 -30.03 -19.92
C GLY A 94 -1.95 -30.23 -18.95
N LYS A 95 -1.75 -30.30 -17.64
CA LYS A 95 -2.81 -30.52 -16.65
C LYS A 95 -3.76 -29.33 -16.56
N PRO A 96 -5.06 -29.56 -16.33
CA PRO A 96 -6.02 -28.48 -16.16
C PRO A 96 -5.75 -27.70 -14.88
N ILE A 97 -5.90 -26.38 -14.93
CA ILE A 97 -5.86 -25.48 -13.78
C ILE A 97 -7.07 -24.56 -13.80
N ASP A 98 -7.68 -24.38 -12.64
CA ASP A 98 -8.70 -23.36 -12.38
C ASP A 98 -8.12 -22.31 -11.43
N TYR A 99 -7.76 -21.15 -11.96
CA TYR A 99 -7.15 -20.06 -11.18
C TYR A 99 -8.08 -19.56 -10.07
N SER A 100 -9.41 -19.67 -10.23
CA SER A 100 -10.37 -19.28 -9.19
C SER A 100 -10.29 -20.13 -7.91
N ARG A 101 -9.62 -21.27 -7.98
CA ARG A 101 -9.43 -22.18 -6.84
C ARG A 101 -8.06 -22.08 -6.20
N THR A 102 -7.20 -21.20 -6.70
CA THR A 102 -5.85 -21.03 -6.16
C THR A 102 -5.84 -20.29 -4.82
N PRO A 103 -4.84 -20.54 -3.97
CA PRO A 103 -4.65 -19.79 -2.72
C PRO A 103 -4.54 -18.27 -2.96
N GLU A 104 -3.90 -17.86 -4.04
CA GLU A 104 -3.73 -16.47 -4.44
C GLU A 104 -5.07 -15.80 -4.75
N PHE A 105 -5.96 -16.51 -5.46
CA PHE A 105 -7.31 -16.02 -5.75
C PHE A 105 -8.11 -15.83 -4.46
N LYS A 106 -8.08 -16.82 -3.58
CA LYS A 106 -8.77 -16.79 -2.29
C LYS A 106 -8.27 -15.61 -1.44
N PHE A 107 -6.94 -15.52 -1.27
CA PHE A 107 -6.31 -14.45 -0.50
C PHE A 107 -6.73 -13.06 -1.00
N LYS A 108 -6.60 -12.82 -2.31
CA LYS A 108 -6.91 -11.52 -2.91
C LYS A 108 -8.40 -11.18 -2.81
N THR A 109 -9.26 -12.16 -3.00
CA THR A 109 -10.72 -12.02 -2.83
C THR A 109 -11.08 -11.66 -1.38
N GLU A 110 -10.51 -12.37 -0.41
CA GLU A 110 -10.70 -12.07 1.02
C GLU A 110 -10.25 -10.66 1.36
N MET A 111 -9.06 -10.26 0.91
CA MET A 111 -8.50 -8.92 1.15
C MET A 111 -9.39 -7.82 0.58
N ILE A 112 -9.81 -7.94 -0.68
CA ILE A 112 -10.70 -6.97 -1.33
C ILE A 112 -12.04 -6.89 -0.59
N ASN A 113 -12.62 -8.02 -0.21
CA ASN A 113 -13.90 -8.07 0.50
C ASN A 113 -13.80 -7.49 1.92
N ALA A 114 -12.69 -7.71 2.61
CA ALA A 114 -12.42 -7.10 3.90
C ALA A 114 -12.27 -5.58 3.80
N LEU A 115 -11.53 -5.10 2.81
CA LEU A 115 -11.36 -3.65 2.55
C LEU A 115 -12.68 -2.95 2.22
N LYS A 116 -13.60 -3.60 1.49
CA LYS A 116 -14.95 -3.05 1.20
C LYS A 116 -15.74 -2.72 2.46
N LYS A 117 -15.53 -3.46 3.54
CA LYS A 117 -16.25 -3.29 4.82
C LYS A 117 -15.66 -2.18 5.69
N LYS A 118 -14.46 -1.70 5.38
CA LYS A 118 -13.79 -0.68 6.22
C LYS A 118 -14.27 0.72 5.90
N ARG A 119 -14.48 1.50 6.97
CA ARG A 119 -14.91 2.88 6.86
C ARG A 119 -13.87 3.72 6.10
N LYS A 120 -14.34 4.59 5.20
CA LYS A 120 -13.51 5.51 4.42
C LYS A 120 -12.48 4.81 3.51
N VAL A 121 -12.70 3.56 3.12
CA VAL A 121 -11.92 2.89 2.08
C VAL A 121 -12.68 2.96 0.76
N ALA A 122 -11.97 3.34 -0.29
CA ALA A 122 -12.45 3.34 -1.67
C ALA A 122 -11.57 2.43 -2.51
N LEU A 123 -12.16 1.41 -3.11
CA LEU A 123 -11.48 0.53 -4.04
C LEU A 123 -11.44 1.18 -5.44
N ARG A 124 -10.26 1.16 -6.04
CA ARG A 124 -9.98 1.64 -7.40
C ARG A 124 -9.52 0.47 -8.27
N ILE A 125 -10.45 -0.41 -8.57
CA ILE A 125 -10.14 -1.65 -9.28
C ILE A 125 -9.83 -1.36 -10.75
N GLY A 126 -8.67 -1.85 -11.21
CA GLY A 126 -8.22 -1.85 -12.59
C GLY A 126 -8.72 -3.08 -13.34
N THR A 127 -8.07 -3.37 -14.46
CA THR A 127 -8.39 -4.54 -15.29
C THR A 127 -7.16 -5.41 -15.49
N LEU A 128 -7.38 -6.73 -15.57
CA LEU A 128 -6.35 -7.66 -16.00
C LEU A 128 -6.44 -7.83 -17.52
N LYS A 129 -5.32 -7.65 -18.21
CA LYS A 129 -5.17 -8.03 -19.62
C LYS A 129 -4.45 -9.37 -19.68
N ASP A 130 -5.17 -10.39 -20.07
CA ASP A 130 -4.59 -11.68 -20.41
C ASP A 130 -4.10 -11.64 -21.86
N ASN A 131 -2.80 -11.78 -22.06
CA ASN A 131 -2.22 -11.83 -23.41
C ASN A 131 -2.29 -13.23 -24.04
N HIS A 132 -2.87 -14.20 -23.31
CA HIS A 132 -2.96 -15.62 -23.71
C HIS A 132 -1.59 -16.28 -24.00
N ASN A 133 -0.50 -15.69 -23.49
CA ASN A 133 0.84 -16.18 -23.58
C ASN A 133 1.32 -16.68 -22.22
N TRP A 134 2.44 -17.40 -22.23
CA TRP A 134 3.16 -17.81 -21.04
C TRP A 134 4.52 -17.11 -20.99
N MET A 135 4.96 -16.82 -19.79
CA MET A 135 6.27 -16.27 -19.50
C MET A 135 7.04 -17.22 -18.59
N MET A 136 8.35 -17.20 -18.69
CA MET A 136 9.25 -18.00 -17.86
C MET A 136 9.94 -17.09 -16.83
N HIS A 137 10.20 -17.61 -15.63
CA HIS A 137 10.96 -16.87 -14.64
C HIS A 137 12.38 -16.60 -15.13
N SER A 138 12.92 -15.41 -14.89
CA SER A 138 14.27 -15.01 -15.32
C SER A 138 15.36 -15.95 -14.77
N SER A 139 15.19 -16.51 -13.58
CA SER A 139 16.08 -17.52 -13.00
C SER A 139 16.12 -18.79 -13.81
N THR A 140 14.97 -19.27 -14.29
CA THR A 140 14.84 -20.47 -15.13
C THR A 140 15.47 -20.23 -16.50
N ILE A 141 15.18 -19.05 -17.12
CA ILE A 141 15.83 -18.67 -18.40
C ILE A 141 17.35 -18.69 -18.25
N LYS A 142 17.87 -18.08 -17.17
CA LYS A 142 19.32 -18.08 -16.91
C LYS A 142 19.88 -19.49 -16.72
N ALA A 143 19.18 -20.37 -16.00
CA ALA A 143 19.62 -21.74 -15.77
C ALA A 143 19.66 -22.54 -17.05
N LEU A 144 18.69 -22.38 -17.96
CA LEU A 144 18.69 -23.00 -19.30
C LEU A 144 19.83 -22.49 -20.16
N ILE A 145 20.03 -21.18 -20.27
CA ILE A 145 21.08 -20.57 -21.10
C ILE A 145 22.47 -20.98 -20.62
N THR A 146 22.65 -21.12 -19.29
CA THR A 146 23.97 -21.53 -18.73
C THR A 146 24.17 -23.02 -18.67
N GLY A 147 23.24 -23.84 -19.19
CA GLY A 147 23.32 -25.29 -19.18
C GLY A 147 23.18 -25.94 -17.80
N LYS A 148 22.79 -25.19 -16.78
CA LYS A 148 22.52 -25.70 -15.43
C LYS A 148 21.20 -26.45 -15.31
N MET A 149 20.31 -26.28 -16.28
CA MET A 149 18.98 -26.89 -16.38
C MET A 149 18.77 -27.28 -17.85
N LYS A 150 18.15 -28.41 -18.10
CA LYS A 150 17.71 -28.82 -19.42
C LYS A 150 16.22 -28.53 -19.63
N VAL A 151 15.78 -28.55 -20.88
CA VAL A 151 14.38 -28.31 -21.23
C VAL A 151 13.45 -29.38 -20.62
N GLU A 152 13.95 -30.62 -20.53
CA GLU A 152 13.26 -31.77 -19.96
C GLU A 152 13.01 -31.64 -18.45
N ASP A 153 13.79 -30.79 -17.76
CA ASP A 153 13.68 -30.53 -16.31
C ASP A 153 12.64 -29.46 -15.94
N LEU A 154 12.03 -28.81 -16.95
CA LEU A 154 11.04 -27.76 -16.74
C LEU A 154 9.80 -28.28 -16.00
N LYS A 155 9.31 -27.47 -15.07
CA LYS A 155 8.12 -27.72 -14.27
C LYS A 155 7.08 -26.60 -14.48
N ASP A 156 5.83 -26.88 -14.14
CA ASP A 156 4.77 -25.87 -14.21
C ASP A 156 5.05 -24.61 -13.38
N SER A 157 5.84 -24.74 -12.30
CA SER A 157 6.27 -23.62 -11.47
C SER A 157 7.31 -22.69 -12.13
N ASP A 158 7.92 -23.11 -13.23
CA ASP A 158 8.96 -22.34 -13.94
C ASP A 158 8.37 -21.33 -14.92
N VAL A 159 7.06 -21.48 -15.19
CA VAL A 159 6.31 -20.66 -16.13
C VAL A 159 5.04 -20.10 -15.48
N PHE A 160 4.60 -18.95 -15.97
CA PHE A 160 3.38 -18.30 -15.49
C PHE A 160 2.66 -17.61 -16.65
N PRO A 161 1.32 -17.41 -16.55
CA PRO A 161 0.58 -16.73 -17.61
C PRO A 161 0.98 -15.25 -17.72
N ASP A 162 1.10 -14.74 -18.94
CA ASP A 162 1.36 -13.33 -19.22
C ASP A 162 0.10 -12.50 -19.00
N VAL A 163 -0.14 -12.15 -17.75
CA VAL A 163 -1.28 -11.32 -17.32
C VAL A 163 -0.74 -9.99 -16.80
N LYS A 164 -1.16 -8.90 -17.42
CA LYS A 164 -0.73 -7.54 -17.05
C LYS A 164 -1.85 -6.77 -16.37
N GLN A 165 -1.49 -6.08 -15.30
CA GLN A 165 -2.36 -5.08 -14.67
C GLN A 165 -2.41 -3.83 -15.55
N LYS A 166 -3.61 -3.27 -15.73
CA LYS A 166 -3.79 -2.05 -16.52
C LYS A 166 -4.60 -0.99 -15.78
N GLY A 167 -4.15 0.25 -15.95
CA GLY A 167 -4.85 1.43 -15.50
C GLY A 167 -4.71 1.74 -14.01
N ILE A 168 -3.83 1.04 -13.27
CA ILE A 168 -3.57 1.31 -11.85
C ILE A 168 -2.87 2.65 -11.71
N ASP A 169 -1.70 2.82 -12.34
CA ASP A 169 -0.87 4.02 -12.22
C ASP A 169 -1.60 5.27 -12.68
N MET A 170 -2.34 5.15 -13.80
CA MET A 170 -3.19 6.23 -14.30
C MET A 170 -4.27 6.63 -13.28
N LYS A 171 -4.92 5.67 -12.62
CA LYS A 171 -5.93 5.96 -11.59
C LYS A 171 -5.32 6.66 -10.38
N ILE A 172 -4.14 6.22 -9.92
CA ILE A 172 -3.40 6.87 -8.83
C ILE A 172 -3.07 8.31 -9.23
N GLY A 173 -2.47 8.52 -10.39
CA GLY A 173 -2.11 9.86 -10.88
C GLY A 173 -3.32 10.80 -11.02
N VAL A 174 -4.44 10.32 -11.55
CA VAL A 174 -5.69 11.10 -11.68
C VAL A 174 -6.29 11.44 -10.32
N ASP A 175 -6.31 10.48 -9.37
CA ASP A 175 -6.82 10.75 -8.02
C ASP A 175 -5.90 11.75 -7.29
N ILE A 176 -4.56 11.65 -7.40
CA ILE A 176 -3.62 12.65 -6.85
C ILE A 176 -3.92 14.03 -7.42
N ALA A 177 -4.00 14.16 -8.75
CA ALA A 177 -4.29 15.41 -9.41
C ALA A 177 -5.63 16.00 -8.97
N THR A 178 -6.67 15.16 -8.88
CA THR A 178 -8.01 15.59 -8.46
C THR A 178 -8.02 16.09 -7.02
N LEU A 179 -7.36 15.36 -6.10
CA LEU A 179 -7.28 15.73 -4.69
C LEU A 179 -6.57 17.09 -4.51
N ALA A 180 -5.45 17.27 -5.22
CA ALA A 180 -4.65 18.47 -5.16
C ALA A 180 -5.38 19.67 -5.78
N LEU A 181 -5.79 19.60 -7.04
CA LEU A 181 -6.43 20.71 -7.75
C LEU A 181 -7.77 21.16 -7.13
N LYS A 182 -8.46 20.25 -6.46
CA LYS A 182 -9.72 20.58 -5.76
C LYS A 182 -9.55 20.96 -4.31
N GLY A 183 -8.34 20.93 -3.77
CA GLY A 183 -8.07 21.27 -2.36
C GLY A 183 -8.84 20.37 -1.38
N PHE A 184 -9.04 19.09 -1.71
CA PHE A 184 -9.82 18.20 -0.86
C PHE A 184 -9.07 17.75 0.38
N VAL A 185 -7.76 17.82 0.37
CA VAL A 185 -6.85 17.36 1.41
C VAL A 185 -5.66 18.30 1.54
N ASP A 186 -5.02 18.27 2.70
CA ASP A 186 -3.81 19.03 2.98
C ASP A 186 -2.56 18.16 2.79
N THR A 187 -2.70 16.84 2.99
CA THR A 187 -1.59 15.88 2.85
C THR A 187 -2.05 14.66 2.03
N ILE A 188 -1.19 14.20 1.17
CA ILE A 188 -1.31 12.93 0.46
C ILE A 188 -0.20 11.99 0.92
N VAL A 189 -0.56 10.79 1.38
CA VAL A 189 0.38 9.71 1.66
C VAL A 189 0.26 8.67 0.56
N LEU A 190 1.36 8.35 -0.11
CA LEU A 190 1.41 7.34 -1.15
C LEU A 190 2.24 6.13 -0.70
N PHE A 191 1.62 4.95 -0.66
CA PHE A 191 2.32 3.67 -0.53
C PHE A 191 2.74 3.19 -1.92
N SER A 192 3.96 3.50 -2.30
CA SER A 192 4.60 3.08 -3.55
C SER A 192 6.11 3.26 -3.49
N GLY A 193 6.82 2.74 -4.47
CA GLY A 193 8.24 2.99 -4.70
C GLY A 193 8.53 3.33 -6.17
N ASP A 194 7.48 3.57 -6.97
CA ASP A 194 7.58 3.75 -8.40
C ASP A 194 7.81 5.22 -8.77
N SER A 195 8.87 5.47 -9.55
CA SER A 195 9.22 6.80 -10.06
C SER A 195 8.22 7.35 -11.10
N ASP A 196 7.33 6.53 -11.65
CA ASP A 196 6.29 6.97 -12.57
C ASP A 196 5.31 7.96 -11.92
N PHE A 197 5.29 8.03 -10.57
CA PHE A 197 4.48 9.00 -9.82
C PHE A 197 5.14 10.38 -9.65
N VAL A 198 6.37 10.60 -10.09
CA VAL A 198 7.07 11.91 -10.01
C VAL A 198 6.23 13.06 -10.61
N PRO A 199 5.60 12.93 -11.80
CA PRO A 199 4.77 14.02 -12.34
C PRO A 199 3.57 14.36 -11.44
N ALA A 200 2.95 13.35 -10.83
CA ALA A 200 1.80 13.54 -9.94
C ALA A 200 2.24 14.18 -8.60
N ALA A 201 3.38 13.77 -8.05
CA ALA A 201 3.96 14.35 -6.85
C ALA A 201 4.31 15.83 -7.06
N LYS A 202 4.97 16.16 -8.18
CA LYS A 202 5.27 17.56 -8.57
C LYS A 202 4.01 18.42 -8.66
N LEU A 203 2.94 17.88 -9.27
CA LEU A 203 1.67 18.60 -9.35
C LEU A 203 1.10 18.86 -7.97
N ALA A 204 1.02 17.84 -7.12
CA ALA A 204 0.46 17.95 -5.78
C ALA A 204 1.20 19.00 -4.94
N ARG A 205 2.54 18.96 -4.94
CA ARG A 205 3.38 19.95 -4.23
C ARG A 205 3.19 21.37 -4.75
N ARG A 206 3.07 21.55 -6.06
CA ARG A 206 2.81 22.87 -6.66
C ARG A 206 1.47 23.46 -6.21
N GLU A 207 0.48 22.59 -5.97
CA GLU A 207 -0.84 22.98 -5.45
C GLU A 207 -0.86 23.12 -3.91
N GLY A 208 0.31 23.04 -3.24
CA GLY A 208 0.45 23.25 -1.80
C GLY A 208 0.13 22.01 -0.94
N ILE A 209 0.06 20.85 -1.54
CA ILE A 209 -0.17 19.58 -0.82
C ILE A 209 1.15 19.07 -0.23
N ASP A 210 1.16 18.71 1.04
CA ASP A 210 2.24 17.95 1.68
C ASP A 210 2.23 16.51 1.15
N PHE A 211 3.25 16.15 0.36
CA PHE A 211 3.31 14.85 -0.32
C PHE A 211 4.29 13.91 0.39
N VAL A 212 3.74 12.92 1.10
CA VAL A 212 4.50 11.95 1.89
C VAL A 212 4.53 10.60 1.18
N LEU A 213 5.72 9.99 1.07
CA LEU A 213 5.90 8.65 0.52
C LEU A 213 6.07 7.62 1.65
N ASP A 214 5.35 6.51 1.58
CA ASP A 214 5.66 5.30 2.35
C ASP A 214 6.21 4.21 1.40
N PRO A 215 7.53 4.07 1.30
CA PRO A 215 8.16 3.04 0.48
C PRO A 215 8.20 1.68 1.17
N MET A 216 7.58 1.52 2.35
CA MET A 216 7.61 0.29 3.12
C MET A 216 9.04 -0.25 3.27
N ARG A 217 9.98 0.61 3.68
CA ARG A 217 11.41 0.31 3.84
C ARG A 217 12.10 -0.17 2.56
N ALA A 218 11.55 0.09 1.37
CA ALA A 218 12.28 -0.08 0.13
C ALA A 218 13.21 1.12 -0.12
N ASN A 219 14.24 0.90 -0.92
CA ASN A 219 15.02 2.00 -1.47
C ASN A 219 14.12 2.83 -2.38
N VAL A 220 14.26 4.15 -2.29
CA VAL A 220 13.54 5.10 -3.13
C VAL A 220 14.48 5.60 -4.20
N GLU A 221 14.02 5.65 -5.43
CA GLU A 221 14.81 6.21 -6.53
C GLU A 221 15.07 7.71 -6.30
N PRO A 222 16.28 8.21 -6.61
CA PRO A 222 16.65 9.61 -6.38
C PRO A 222 15.63 10.59 -6.98
N GLN A 223 15.12 10.32 -8.17
CA GLN A 223 14.14 11.17 -8.84
C GLN A 223 12.83 11.31 -8.05
N LEU A 224 12.34 10.23 -7.42
CA LEU A 224 11.14 10.29 -6.60
C LEU A 224 11.43 10.97 -5.25
N PHE A 225 12.60 10.68 -4.66
CA PHE A 225 13.04 11.28 -3.41
C PHE A 225 13.06 12.82 -3.45
N GLU A 226 13.54 13.40 -4.54
CA GLU A 226 13.62 14.87 -4.73
C GLU A 226 12.24 15.54 -4.83
N HIS A 227 11.20 14.76 -5.12
CA HIS A 227 9.87 15.29 -5.41
C HIS A 227 8.80 14.90 -4.38
N VAL A 228 9.22 14.47 -3.19
CA VAL A 228 8.34 14.26 -2.02
C VAL A 228 8.76 15.20 -0.90
N ASP A 229 7.83 15.59 -0.02
CA ASP A 229 8.11 16.44 1.14
C ASP A 229 8.59 15.62 2.34
N GLY A 230 8.28 14.33 2.36
CA GLY A 230 8.73 13.43 3.42
C GLY A 230 8.66 11.96 3.04
N ILE A 231 9.52 11.16 3.69
CA ILE A 231 9.48 9.71 3.62
C ILE A 231 9.21 9.17 5.02
N LYS A 232 8.16 8.36 5.15
CA LYS A 232 7.78 7.77 6.44
C LYS A 232 7.26 6.36 6.25
N SER A 233 8.00 5.35 6.69
CA SER A 233 7.51 3.98 6.73
C SER A 233 6.93 3.65 8.10
N VAL A 234 5.70 3.16 8.10
CA VAL A 234 4.99 2.73 9.32
C VAL A 234 5.00 1.21 9.46
N THR A 235 4.94 0.74 10.70
CA THR A 235 4.88 -0.69 10.99
C THR A 235 3.42 -1.14 11.12
N PRO A 236 3.05 -2.32 10.57
CA PRO A 236 1.72 -2.86 10.77
C PRO A 236 1.51 -3.24 12.25
N SER A 237 0.30 -3.02 12.72
CA SER A 237 -0.16 -3.49 14.03
C SER A 237 -1.45 -4.27 13.86
N VAL A 238 -1.65 -5.32 14.64
CA VAL A 238 -2.90 -6.07 14.71
C VAL A 238 -3.48 -5.86 16.09
N LEU A 239 -4.80 -5.69 16.17
CA LEU A 239 -5.48 -5.68 17.46
C LEU A 239 -5.29 -7.06 18.12
N SER A 240 -4.71 -7.11 19.31
CA SER A 240 -4.71 -8.34 20.10
C SER A 240 -6.15 -8.67 20.47
N ARG A 241 -6.46 -9.97 20.70
CA ARG A 241 -7.77 -10.41 21.19
C ARG A 241 -8.17 -9.76 22.52
N THR A 242 -7.22 -9.13 23.22
CA THR A 242 -7.40 -8.39 24.48
C THR A 242 -7.62 -6.89 24.29
N GLY A 243 -7.80 -6.41 23.04
CA GLY A 243 -8.10 -5.00 22.75
C GLY A 243 -6.88 -4.05 22.63
N GLY A 244 -5.65 -4.52 22.91
CA GLY A 244 -4.42 -3.74 22.71
C GLY A 244 -3.87 -3.89 21.28
N ARG A 245 -3.25 -2.85 20.73
CA ARG A 245 -2.50 -2.93 19.46
C ARG A 245 -1.15 -3.60 19.70
N VAL A 246 -0.90 -4.72 19.03
CA VAL A 246 0.38 -5.44 19.10
C VAL A 246 1.05 -5.39 17.74
N PRO A 247 2.35 -5.08 17.64
CA PRO A 247 3.10 -5.18 16.37
C PRO A 247 3.05 -6.61 15.83
N VAL A 248 2.90 -6.76 14.51
CA VAL A 248 2.84 -8.07 13.84
C VAL A 248 4.08 -8.92 14.13
N SER A 249 5.25 -8.30 14.29
CA SER A 249 6.49 -8.98 14.69
C SER A 249 6.40 -9.79 15.99
N ARG A 250 5.51 -9.41 16.92
CA ARG A 250 5.26 -10.18 18.15
C ARG A 250 4.30 -11.35 17.98
N ILE A 251 3.45 -11.28 16.94
CA ILE A 251 2.44 -12.32 16.68
C ILE A 251 3.04 -13.48 15.90
N ILE A 252 4.01 -13.21 15.03
CA ILE A 252 4.67 -14.21 14.17
C ILE A 252 6.03 -14.68 14.73
N GLY A 253 6.38 -14.34 15.96
CA GLY A 253 7.62 -14.81 16.60
C GLY A 253 8.92 -14.31 15.94
N VAL A 254 8.84 -13.26 15.11
CA VAL A 254 10.03 -12.64 14.52
C VAL A 254 10.72 -11.81 15.60
N SER A 255 11.77 -12.36 16.21
CA SER A 255 12.65 -11.60 17.09
C SER A 255 13.26 -10.43 16.32
N ASN A 256 13.12 -9.22 16.89
CA ASN A 256 13.87 -8.05 16.46
C ASN A 256 15.35 -8.29 16.77
N ASN A 257 16.11 -8.86 15.86
CA ASN A 257 17.55 -8.68 15.80
C ASN A 257 17.83 -7.63 14.74
N GLN A 258 18.27 -6.51 15.22
CA GLN A 258 18.89 -5.31 14.65
C GLN A 258 19.03 -5.22 13.12
#